data_8c477e6156f977eac4a40aa200e9634a
#
_entry.id   8c477e6156f977eac4a40aa200e9634a
#
_cell.length_a   1.000
_cell.length_b   1.000
_cell.length_c   1.000
_cell.angle_alpha   90.00
_cell.angle_beta   90.00
_cell.angle_gamma   90.00
#
_symmetry.space_group_name_H-M   'P 1'
#
loop_
_entity.id
_entity.type
_entity.pdbx_description
1 polymer ?
#
loop_
_entity_poly.entity_id
_entity_poly.type
_entity_poly.pdbx_seq_one_letter_code
_entity_poly.pdbx_strand_id
1 'polypeptide(L)'
;MKILFVCKHNRFRSKSGEAFFLKYNKNRKNEVKSGGVMLDPLFPFMHTNVVLALQKMKAPPASEKSRQIDEKLISWADLIVIVADNVNPEIFSGKKVEVWKVSDTDQSDVPGIAKR
;
A
#
# COMPACT_ATOMS: atom_id res chain seq x y z
N MET A 1 0.00 12.03 11.99
CA MET A 1 -0.65 12.03 10.66
C MET A 1 -1.08 10.62 10.30
N LYS A 2 -2.24 10.47 9.74
CA LYS A 2 -2.78 9.18 9.31
C LYS A 2 -2.60 9.03 7.80
N ILE A 3 -1.80 8.05 7.38
CA ILE A 3 -1.40 7.86 5.99
C ILE A 3 -2.00 6.55 5.46
N LEU A 4 -2.62 6.62 4.28
CA LEU A 4 -3.19 5.47 3.60
C LEU A 4 -2.46 5.24 2.28
N PHE A 5 -1.79 4.11 2.15
CA PHE A 5 -1.20 3.68 0.89
C PHE A 5 -2.21 2.89 0.07
N VAL A 6 -2.37 3.24 -1.20
CA VAL A 6 -3.39 2.67 -2.07
C VAL A 6 -2.78 2.17 -3.38
N CYS A 7 -3.18 0.98 -3.79
CA CYS A 7 -2.96 0.48 -5.14
C CYS A 7 -4.23 -0.23 -5.62
N LYS A 8 -4.17 -0.99 -6.72
CA LYS A 8 -5.37 -1.61 -7.25
C LYS A 8 -5.87 -2.76 -6.38
N HIS A 9 -5.01 -3.74 -6.07
CA HIS A 9 -5.42 -4.99 -5.43
C HIS A 9 -4.96 -5.16 -3.98
N ASN A 10 -4.12 -4.25 -3.46
CA ASN A 10 -3.55 -4.34 -2.10
C ASN A 10 -2.84 -5.68 -1.86
N ARG A 11 -2.10 -6.17 -2.86
CA ARG A 11 -1.32 -7.40 -2.77
C ARG A 11 0.18 -7.14 -2.78
N PHE A 12 0.64 -6.02 -3.35
CA PHE A 12 2.05 -5.76 -3.55
C PHE A 12 2.41 -4.30 -3.28
N ARG A 13 2.07 -3.38 -4.19
CA ARG A 13 2.60 -2.00 -4.16
C ARG A 13 2.24 -1.25 -2.88
N SER A 14 0.97 -1.21 -2.51
CA SER A 14 0.54 -0.50 -1.30
C SER A 14 0.98 -1.23 -0.03
N LYS A 15 1.01 -2.55 -0.05
CA LYS A 15 1.51 -3.35 1.08
C LYS A 15 3.00 -3.10 1.32
N SER A 16 3.77 -3.00 0.24
CA SER A 16 5.21 -2.69 0.34
C SER A 16 5.44 -1.29 0.90
N GLY A 17 4.67 -0.30 0.42
CA GLY A 17 4.73 1.05 0.96
C GLY A 17 4.43 1.10 2.45
N GLU A 18 3.37 0.44 2.88
CA GLU A 18 3.02 0.34 4.30
C GLU A 18 4.13 -0.31 5.12
N ALA A 19 4.66 -1.44 4.65
CA ALA A 19 5.69 -2.19 5.36
C ALA A 19 6.98 -1.38 5.54
N PHE A 20 7.44 -0.72 4.48
CA PHE A 20 8.64 0.11 4.56
C PHE A 20 8.42 1.37 5.37
N PHE A 21 7.23 1.96 5.31
CA PHE A 21 6.89 3.09 6.19
C PHE A 21 7.00 2.67 7.66
N LEU A 22 6.42 1.54 8.03
CA LEU A 22 6.49 1.03 9.41
C LEU A 22 7.94 0.77 9.85
N LYS A 23 8.78 0.27 8.94
CA LYS A 23 10.19 0.00 9.26
C LYS A 23 10.98 1.27 9.54
N TYR A 24 10.77 2.33 8.75
CA TYR A 24 11.60 3.53 8.80
C TYR A 24 10.98 4.69 9.57
N ASN A 25 9.69 4.62 9.88
CA ASN A 25 9.00 5.68 10.61
C ASN A 25 9.38 5.65 12.08
N LYS A 26 9.92 6.77 12.58
CA LYS A 26 10.31 6.92 13.99
C LYS A 26 9.34 7.77 14.78
N ASN A 27 8.35 8.37 14.12
CA ASN A 27 7.37 9.22 14.79
C ASN A 27 6.12 8.42 15.12
N ARG A 28 5.91 8.16 16.42
CA ARG A 28 4.76 7.38 16.91
C ARG A 28 3.41 8.04 16.66
N LYS A 29 3.38 9.32 16.37
CA LYS A 29 2.14 10.04 16.03
C LYS A 29 1.65 9.73 14.63
N ASN A 30 2.49 9.16 13.77
CA ASN A 30 2.08 8.73 12.44
C ASN A 30 1.50 7.32 12.51
N GLU A 31 0.32 7.18 11.92
CA GLU A 31 -0.33 5.88 11.73
C GLU A 31 -0.39 5.59 10.23
N VAL A 32 -0.30 4.32 9.86
CA VAL A 32 -0.29 3.91 8.46
C VAL A 32 -1.20 2.71 8.26
N LYS A 33 -1.91 2.71 7.14
CA LYS A 33 -2.71 1.58 6.65
C LYS A 33 -2.52 1.48 5.15
N SER A 34 -2.97 0.38 4.57
CA SER A 34 -2.99 0.21 3.12
C SER A 34 -4.32 -0.39 2.67
N GLY A 35 -4.67 -0.16 1.41
CA GLY A 35 -5.89 -0.71 0.84
C GLY A 35 -5.83 -0.76 -0.67
N GLY A 36 -6.76 -1.49 -1.27
CA GLY A 36 -6.90 -1.61 -2.71
C GLY A 36 -8.26 -1.10 -3.17
N VAL A 37 -8.27 -0.52 -4.38
CA VAL A 37 -9.52 0.00 -4.97
C VAL A 37 -10.43 -1.13 -5.39
N MET A 38 -9.85 -2.26 -5.84
CA MET A 38 -10.60 -3.41 -6.29
C MET A 38 -9.80 -4.67 -5.96
N LEU A 39 -10.20 -5.37 -4.90
CA LEU A 39 -9.53 -6.61 -4.52
C LEU A 39 -9.77 -7.69 -5.57
N ASP A 40 -8.77 -8.56 -5.74
CA ASP A 40 -8.91 -9.74 -6.58
C ASP A 40 -9.65 -10.82 -5.76
N PRO A 41 -10.86 -11.22 -6.14
CA PRO A 41 -11.64 -12.19 -5.35
C PRO A 41 -11.00 -13.58 -5.31
N LEU A 42 -10.14 -13.91 -6.27
CA LEU A 42 -9.45 -15.19 -6.30
C LEU A 42 -8.18 -15.18 -5.43
N PHE A 43 -7.62 -14.02 -5.16
CA PHE A 43 -6.38 -13.86 -4.41
C PHE A 43 -6.50 -12.73 -3.39
N PRO A 44 -7.25 -12.95 -2.28
CA PRO A 44 -7.52 -11.89 -1.30
C PRO A 44 -6.39 -11.68 -0.29
N PHE A 45 -5.18 -12.17 -0.59
CA PHE A 45 -4.01 -12.06 0.26
C PHE A 45 -2.81 -11.59 -0.54
N MET A 46 -1.77 -11.14 0.16
CA MET A 46 -0.49 -10.83 -0.46
C MET A 46 0.09 -12.06 -1.16
N HIS A 47 0.79 -11.83 -2.26
CA HIS A 47 1.53 -12.92 -2.92
C HIS A 47 2.65 -13.41 -1.99
N THR A 48 2.85 -14.73 -1.92
CA THR A 48 3.84 -15.33 -1.03
C THR A 48 5.26 -14.79 -1.26
N ASN A 49 5.65 -14.60 -2.54
CA ASN A 49 6.96 -14.06 -2.86
C ASN A 49 7.17 -12.64 -2.32
N VAL A 50 6.10 -11.83 -2.28
CA VAL A 50 6.16 -10.48 -1.72
C VAL A 50 6.37 -10.55 -0.21
N VAL A 51 5.62 -11.41 0.49
CA VAL A 51 5.76 -11.60 1.93
C VAL A 51 7.18 -12.02 2.28
N LEU A 52 7.71 -13.01 1.57
CA LEU A 52 9.06 -13.52 1.82
C LEU A 52 10.13 -12.45 1.56
N ALA A 53 9.98 -11.69 0.48
CA ALA A 53 10.93 -10.63 0.16
C ALA A 53 10.94 -9.53 1.22
N LEU A 54 9.76 -9.12 1.71
CA LEU A 54 9.66 -8.09 2.76
C LEU A 54 10.24 -8.59 4.08
N GLN A 55 10.00 -9.86 4.44
CA GLN A 55 10.60 -10.46 5.64
C GLN A 55 12.12 -10.47 5.55
N LYS A 56 12.65 -10.84 4.38
CA LYS A 56 14.09 -10.85 4.12
C LYS A 56 14.71 -9.46 4.26
N MET A 57 13.97 -8.43 3.91
CA MET A 57 14.39 -7.03 4.03
C MET A 57 14.15 -6.46 5.42
N LYS A 58 13.68 -7.28 6.37
CA LYS A 58 13.34 -6.88 7.74
C LYS A 58 12.23 -5.83 7.79
N ALA A 59 11.31 -5.90 6.83
CA ALA A 59 10.14 -5.04 6.74
C ALA A 59 8.88 -5.92 6.59
N PRO A 60 8.54 -6.73 7.61
CA PRO A 60 7.38 -7.63 7.51
C PRO A 60 6.09 -6.84 7.34
N PRO A 61 5.12 -7.35 6.56
CA PRO A 61 3.84 -6.67 6.41
C PRO A 61 3.06 -6.67 7.73
N ALA A 62 2.30 -5.59 7.96
CA ALA A 62 1.43 -5.50 9.13
C ALA A 62 0.32 -6.56 9.09
N SER A 63 -0.16 -6.88 7.88
CA SER A 63 -1.14 -7.92 7.64
C SER A 63 -0.95 -8.45 6.23
N GLU A 64 -1.07 -9.76 6.04
CA GLU A 64 -0.99 -10.38 4.71
C GLU A 64 -2.33 -10.34 3.97
N LYS A 65 -3.42 -10.07 4.67
CA LYS A 65 -4.74 -9.99 4.06
C LYS A 65 -4.91 -8.67 3.32
N SER A 66 -5.38 -8.74 2.07
CA SER A 66 -5.72 -7.55 1.30
C SER A 66 -6.94 -6.84 1.89
N ARG A 67 -6.93 -5.52 1.90
CA ARG A 67 -8.00 -4.70 2.45
C ARG A 67 -8.63 -3.85 1.35
N GLN A 68 -9.95 -3.96 1.21
CA GLN A 68 -10.70 -3.10 0.30
C GLN A 68 -10.85 -1.71 0.94
N ILE A 69 -10.57 -0.65 0.17
CA ILE A 69 -10.85 0.70 0.66
C ILE A 69 -12.36 0.92 0.75
N ASP A 70 -12.77 1.71 1.73
CA ASP A 70 -14.15 2.11 1.95
C ASP A 70 -14.20 3.54 2.45
N GLU A 71 -15.41 4.07 2.65
CA GLU A 71 -15.59 5.45 3.10
C GLU A 71 -14.95 5.69 4.46
N LYS A 72 -15.00 4.71 5.36
CA LYS A 72 -14.40 4.83 6.70
C LYS A 72 -12.90 4.95 6.60
N LEU A 73 -12.26 4.15 5.77
CA LEU A 73 -10.81 4.17 5.60
C LEU A 73 -10.35 5.48 4.94
N ILE A 74 -11.09 5.94 3.94
CA ILE A 74 -10.80 7.22 3.28
C ILE A 74 -10.96 8.38 4.27
N SER A 75 -12.03 8.39 5.06
CA SER A 75 -12.27 9.42 6.07
C SER A 75 -11.21 9.42 7.17
N TRP A 76 -10.70 8.25 7.52
CA TRP A 76 -9.63 8.10 8.51
C TRP A 76 -8.33 8.77 8.07
N ALA A 77 -8.02 8.75 6.79
CA ALA A 77 -6.72 9.19 6.27
C ALA A 77 -6.60 10.71 6.24
N ASP A 78 -5.46 11.22 6.69
CA ASP A 78 -5.07 12.62 6.51
C ASP A 78 -4.38 12.81 5.16
N LEU A 79 -3.64 11.79 4.71
CA LEU A 79 -2.93 11.78 3.44
C LEU A 79 -3.13 10.43 2.76
N ILE A 80 -3.45 10.45 1.47
CA ILE A 80 -3.56 9.25 0.65
C ILE A 80 -2.39 9.24 -0.32
N VAL A 81 -1.61 8.15 -0.31
CA VAL A 81 -0.49 7.94 -1.23
C VAL A 81 -0.87 6.83 -2.20
N ILE A 82 -1.09 7.18 -3.45
CA ILE A 82 -1.40 6.20 -4.50
C ILE A 82 -0.08 5.66 -5.06
N VAL A 83 0.21 4.39 -4.78
CA VAL A 83 1.42 3.71 -5.25
C VAL A 83 1.02 2.87 -6.46
N ALA A 84 0.69 3.55 -7.56
CA ALA A 84 0.17 2.88 -8.73
C ALA A 84 0.11 3.83 -9.93
N ASP A 85 0.09 3.25 -11.13
CA ASP A 85 -0.16 3.98 -12.38
C ASP A 85 -1.56 3.71 -12.94
N ASN A 86 -2.35 2.87 -12.27
CA ASN A 86 -3.66 2.41 -12.73
C ASN A 86 -4.79 2.69 -11.72
N VAL A 87 -4.61 3.68 -10.85
CA VAL A 87 -5.63 4.14 -9.91
C VAL A 87 -5.93 5.60 -10.20
N ASN A 88 -7.21 5.92 -10.40
CA ASN A 88 -7.64 7.30 -10.66
C ASN A 88 -7.65 8.10 -9.35
N PRO A 89 -6.82 9.15 -9.22
CA PRO A 89 -6.79 9.94 -7.99
C PRO A 89 -8.09 10.70 -7.72
N GLU A 90 -8.94 10.91 -8.72
CA GLU A 90 -10.20 11.64 -8.56
C GLU A 90 -11.18 10.93 -7.62
N ILE A 91 -11.04 9.62 -7.41
CA ILE A 91 -11.89 8.90 -6.46
C ILE A 91 -11.70 9.37 -5.03
N PHE A 92 -10.59 10.07 -4.74
CA PHE A 92 -10.28 10.62 -3.42
C PHE A 92 -10.49 12.14 -3.38
N SER A 93 -11.41 12.65 -4.16
CA SER A 93 -11.72 14.08 -4.18
C SER A 93 -12.00 14.62 -2.77
N GLY A 94 -11.42 15.77 -2.45
CA GLY A 94 -11.54 16.37 -1.12
C GLY A 94 -10.46 15.93 -0.14
N LYS A 95 -9.60 15.00 -0.52
CA LYS A 95 -8.48 14.54 0.32
C LYS A 95 -7.14 15.01 -0.24
N LYS A 96 -6.15 15.12 0.63
CA LYS A 96 -4.77 15.37 0.20
C LYS A 96 -4.21 14.07 -0.38
N VAL A 97 -3.78 14.11 -1.64
CA VAL A 97 -3.34 12.92 -2.38
C VAL A 97 -1.96 13.16 -2.97
N GLU A 98 -1.06 12.19 -2.80
CA GLU A 98 0.19 12.09 -3.56
C GLU A 98 0.09 10.87 -4.47
N VAL A 99 0.63 10.98 -5.68
CA VAL A 99 0.65 9.88 -6.63
C VAL A 99 2.10 9.49 -6.93
N TRP A 100 2.44 8.25 -6.60
CA TRP A 100 3.72 7.64 -6.96
C TRP A 100 3.43 6.66 -8.09
N LYS A 101 3.78 7.06 -9.32
CA LYS A 101 3.49 6.24 -10.51
C LYS A 101 4.36 5.00 -10.55
N VAL A 102 3.88 3.93 -9.94
CA VAL A 102 4.53 2.63 -9.92
C VAL A 102 3.72 1.67 -10.75
N SER A 103 4.34 1.15 -11.83
CA SER A 103 3.65 0.20 -12.71
C SER A 103 3.43 -1.15 -12.00
N ASP A 104 2.41 -1.87 -12.46
CA ASP A 104 2.10 -3.20 -11.97
C ASP A 104 3.09 -4.19 -12.61
N THR A 105 4.22 -4.40 -11.92
CA THR A 105 5.31 -5.23 -12.42
C THR A 105 5.27 -6.64 -11.82
N ASP A 106 6.17 -7.50 -12.33
CA ASP A 106 6.41 -8.81 -11.74
C ASP A 106 6.84 -8.65 -10.28
N GLN A 107 6.23 -9.43 -9.40
CA GLN A 107 6.51 -9.40 -7.96
C GLN A 107 7.92 -9.84 -7.60
N SER A 108 8.66 -10.42 -8.53
CA SER A 108 10.08 -10.70 -8.35
C SER A 108 10.92 -9.42 -8.24
N ASP A 109 10.39 -8.28 -8.67
CA ASP A 109 11.07 -6.98 -8.64
C ASP A 109 10.73 -6.16 -7.39
N VAL A 110 10.33 -6.81 -6.31
CA VAL A 110 9.99 -6.12 -5.05
C VAL A 110 11.09 -5.18 -4.56
N PRO A 111 12.37 -5.56 -4.53
CA PRO A 111 13.42 -4.65 -4.05
C PRO A 111 13.53 -3.36 -4.88
N GLY A 112 13.33 -3.43 -6.18
CA GLY A 112 13.37 -2.26 -7.05
C GLY A 112 12.22 -1.29 -6.77
N ILE A 113 11.01 -1.79 -6.58
CA ILE A 113 9.83 -0.98 -6.27
C ILE A 113 9.92 -0.41 -4.86
N ALA A 114 10.34 -1.20 -3.90
CA ALA A 114 10.38 -0.83 -2.49
C ALA A 114 11.37 0.30 -2.18
N LYS A 115 12.32 0.55 -3.05
CA LYS A 115 13.30 1.65 -2.89
C LYS A 115 12.74 3.00 -3.29
N ARG A 116 11.58 3.04 -3.89
CA ARG A 116 10.94 4.26 -4.33
C ARG A 116 10.11 4.82 -3.18
#